data_8e090c54b8b3d14c9fdffdc3ef85da9f
#
_entry.id   8e090c54b8b3d14c9fdffdc3ef85da9f
#
_cell.length_a   1.000
_cell.length_b   1.000
_cell.length_c   1.000
_cell.angle_alpha   90.00
_cell.angle_beta   90.00
_cell.angle_gamma   90.00
#
_symmetry.space_group_name_H-M   'P 1'
#
loop_
_entity.id
_entity.type
_entity.pdbx_description
1 polymer ?
#
loop_
_entity_poly.entity_id
_entity_poly.type
_entity_poly.pdbx_seq_one_letter_code
_entity_poly.pdbx_strand_id
1 'polypeptide(L)'
;MTDIARNYIEEAIAIPAMESTTAELVAGLKAASQKKKMKLSQETIENLERVLKQADLVKFAKSKPLDFEIAEDRNKIQKAILTLDNAIPVVVESEEENVLNEAQKQKQLQLQLEKERRAKIRTYVGVGVGIVIGVFLFFVVTKGFMYTVHSIIGHQTKELLEGEWVKSQYGNPGVIIETPEVLTRVDLKKALPKEGLALIKDMQSFGYGSFLGDFYLMVSTYSFKQENALDLSKALEGSIKMMELQGAQNMLVKQEDFETPEGLKGIKGYGTFSKVDDKSNSSTKLYYEILLFSQNGGLQQIMILHEEGDEYATKIAERILNSVELKLARN
;
A
#
# COMPACT_ATOMS: atom_id res chain seq x y z
N MET A 1 -19.73 -14.29 -81.03
CA MET A 1 -19.90 -15.39 -80.04
C MET A 1 -18.63 -15.71 -79.26
N THR A 2 -17.55 -16.03 -79.94
CA THR A 2 -16.26 -16.32 -79.27
C THR A 2 -15.69 -15.15 -78.47
N ASP A 3 -15.85 -13.91 -78.93
CA ASP A 3 -15.44 -12.71 -78.18
C ASP A 3 -16.28 -12.51 -76.93
N ILE A 4 -17.61 -12.87 -76.96
CA ILE A 4 -18.47 -12.85 -75.79
C ILE A 4 -18.02 -13.90 -74.79
N ALA A 5 -17.67 -15.11 -75.25
CA ALA A 5 -17.16 -16.16 -74.39
C ALA A 5 -15.82 -15.77 -73.75
N ARG A 6 -14.88 -15.12 -74.48
CA ARG A 6 -13.62 -14.63 -74.01
C ARG A 6 -13.86 -13.54 -72.96
N ASN A 7 -14.71 -12.55 -73.19
CA ASN A 7 -15.03 -11.49 -72.27
C ASN A 7 -15.63 -12.04 -70.98
N TYR A 8 -16.60 -13.00 -71.09
CA TYR A 8 -17.17 -13.66 -69.95
C TYR A 8 -16.10 -14.38 -69.05
N ILE A 9 -15.16 -15.10 -69.72
CA ILE A 9 -14.08 -15.81 -69.01
C ILE A 9 -13.16 -14.82 -68.32
N GLU A 10 -12.87 -13.68 -68.97
CA GLU A 10 -12.05 -12.63 -68.40
C GLU A 10 -12.67 -12.02 -67.15
N GLU A 11 -13.94 -11.64 -67.25
CA GLU A 11 -14.67 -11.03 -66.12
C GLU A 11 -14.91 -12.01 -64.95
N ALA A 12 -15.35 -13.26 -65.29
CA ALA A 12 -15.76 -14.23 -64.28
C ALA A 12 -14.60 -14.95 -63.61
N ILE A 13 -13.51 -15.17 -64.34
CA ILE A 13 -12.38 -15.97 -63.87
C ILE A 13 -11.12 -15.12 -63.61
N ALA A 14 -11.12 -13.87 -64.10
CA ALA A 14 -9.99 -12.92 -63.94
C ALA A 14 -8.67 -13.44 -64.56
N ILE A 15 -8.78 -13.91 -65.82
CA ILE A 15 -7.63 -14.26 -66.69
C ILE A 15 -7.71 -13.42 -67.95
N PRO A 16 -6.59 -12.96 -68.55
CA PRO A 16 -6.60 -12.07 -69.71
C PRO A 16 -7.00 -12.81 -70.97
N ALA A 17 -8.32 -13.13 -71.08
CA ALA A 17 -8.86 -13.99 -72.16
C ALA A 17 -8.99 -13.30 -73.52
N MET A 18 -9.15 -11.97 -73.52
CA MET A 18 -9.27 -11.20 -74.74
C MET A 18 -7.96 -11.02 -75.49
N GLU A 19 -6.85 -10.91 -74.71
CA GLU A 19 -5.49 -10.68 -75.28
C GLU A 19 -4.71 -11.97 -75.48
N SER A 20 -5.22 -13.11 -74.98
CA SER A 20 -4.54 -14.40 -75.03
C SER A 20 -4.86 -15.17 -76.31
N THR A 21 -3.88 -15.94 -76.81
CA THR A 21 -4.12 -16.96 -77.80
C THR A 21 -5.07 -18.04 -77.25
N THR A 22 -5.73 -18.81 -78.12
CA THR A 22 -6.60 -19.90 -77.66
C THR A 22 -5.87 -20.95 -76.84
N ALA A 23 -4.59 -21.23 -77.12
CA ALA A 23 -3.78 -22.15 -76.33
C ALA A 23 -3.46 -21.55 -74.92
N GLU A 24 -3.11 -20.29 -74.83
CA GLU A 24 -2.84 -19.60 -73.55
C GLU A 24 -4.13 -19.48 -72.71
N LEU A 25 -5.24 -19.16 -73.33
CA LEU A 25 -6.54 -19.09 -72.63
C LEU A 25 -6.92 -20.45 -72.01
N VAL A 26 -6.77 -21.54 -72.76
CA VAL A 26 -7.06 -22.90 -72.27
C VAL A 26 -6.11 -23.28 -71.11
N ALA A 27 -4.82 -22.96 -71.24
CA ALA A 27 -3.84 -23.19 -70.18
C ALA A 27 -4.17 -22.37 -68.90
N GLY A 28 -4.53 -21.08 -69.07
CA GLY A 28 -4.96 -20.20 -68.00
C GLY A 28 -6.24 -20.70 -67.33
N LEU A 29 -7.21 -21.18 -68.08
CA LEU A 29 -8.45 -21.74 -67.56
C LEU A 29 -8.24 -23.03 -66.75
N LYS A 30 -7.34 -23.93 -67.20
CA LYS A 30 -6.91 -25.11 -66.41
C LYS A 30 -6.25 -24.74 -65.14
N ALA A 31 -5.32 -23.79 -65.15
CA ALA A 31 -4.62 -23.31 -63.94
C ALA A 31 -5.59 -22.63 -62.96
N ALA A 32 -6.52 -21.79 -63.47
CA ALA A 32 -7.53 -21.12 -62.65
C ALA A 32 -8.52 -22.12 -62.05
N SER A 33 -8.92 -23.14 -62.80
CA SER A 33 -9.79 -24.23 -62.31
C SER A 33 -9.17 -24.98 -61.16
N GLN A 34 -7.86 -25.28 -61.19
CA GLN A 34 -7.15 -25.93 -60.08
C GLN A 34 -7.01 -24.98 -58.86
N LYS A 35 -6.58 -23.75 -59.10
CA LYS A 35 -6.35 -22.74 -58.03
C LYS A 35 -7.66 -22.38 -57.29
N LYS A 36 -8.74 -22.18 -58.02
CA LYS A 36 -10.04 -21.79 -57.48
C LYS A 36 -10.91 -23.00 -57.11
N LYS A 37 -10.42 -24.23 -57.19
CA LYS A 37 -11.14 -25.50 -56.93
C LYS A 37 -12.48 -25.57 -57.68
N MET A 38 -12.50 -25.11 -58.94
CA MET A 38 -13.70 -25.13 -59.77
C MET A 38 -14.01 -26.55 -60.24
N LYS A 39 -15.30 -26.93 -60.19
CA LYS A 39 -15.77 -28.24 -60.66
C LYS A 39 -15.95 -28.20 -62.20
N LEU A 40 -14.85 -28.02 -62.95
CA LEU A 40 -14.87 -27.94 -64.39
C LEU A 40 -14.41 -29.26 -64.99
N SER A 41 -15.22 -29.86 -65.86
CA SER A 41 -14.84 -31.12 -66.50
C SER A 41 -13.80 -30.88 -67.60
N GLN A 42 -12.94 -31.86 -67.84
CA GLN A 42 -11.95 -31.83 -68.88
C GLN A 42 -12.67 -31.74 -70.26
N GLU A 43 -13.79 -32.39 -70.43
CA GLU A 43 -14.62 -32.37 -71.68
C GLU A 43 -15.13 -30.95 -71.99
N THR A 44 -15.53 -30.17 -70.99
CA THR A 44 -15.97 -28.77 -71.18
C THR A 44 -14.80 -27.91 -71.71
N ILE A 45 -13.61 -28.08 -71.19
CA ILE A 45 -12.41 -27.33 -71.60
C ILE A 45 -12.05 -27.72 -73.02
N GLU A 46 -12.08 -29.01 -73.36
CA GLU A 46 -11.74 -29.49 -74.72
C GLU A 46 -12.81 -29.06 -75.76
N ASN A 47 -14.05 -29.05 -75.41
CA ASN A 47 -15.13 -28.53 -76.29
C ASN A 47 -14.97 -27.03 -76.54
N LEU A 48 -14.66 -26.24 -75.50
CA LEU A 48 -14.40 -24.81 -75.64
C LEU A 48 -13.14 -24.54 -76.49
N GLU A 49 -12.07 -25.30 -76.31
CA GLU A 49 -10.82 -25.20 -77.08
C GLU A 49 -11.09 -25.46 -78.53
N ARG A 50 -11.86 -26.51 -78.83
CA ARG A 50 -12.22 -26.90 -80.21
C ARG A 50 -13.00 -25.80 -80.95
N VAL A 51 -14.03 -25.24 -80.34
CA VAL A 51 -14.79 -24.14 -80.89
C VAL A 51 -14.04 -22.87 -81.05
N LEU A 52 -13.19 -22.52 -80.11
CA LEU A 52 -12.31 -21.34 -80.24
C LEU A 52 -11.26 -21.48 -81.33
N LYS A 53 -10.67 -22.67 -81.49
CA LYS A 53 -9.79 -22.98 -82.63
C LYS A 53 -10.52 -22.92 -83.99
N GLN A 54 -11.71 -23.41 -84.08
CA GLN A 54 -12.52 -23.34 -85.26
C GLN A 54 -12.85 -21.86 -85.60
N ALA A 55 -13.20 -21.08 -84.64
CA ALA A 55 -13.40 -19.63 -84.81
C ALA A 55 -12.15 -18.87 -85.27
N ASP A 56 -10.98 -19.24 -84.73
CA ASP A 56 -9.72 -18.68 -85.19
C ASP A 56 -9.43 -19.03 -86.67
N LEU A 57 -9.75 -20.25 -87.14
CA LEU A 57 -9.63 -20.63 -88.52
C LEU A 57 -10.55 -19.80 -89.42
N VAL A 58 -11.78 -19.52 -88.95
CA VAL A 58 -12.71 -18.64 -89.70
C VAL A 58 -12.18 -17.23 -89.80
N LYS A 59 -11.64 -16.69 -88.66
CA LYS A 59 -11.19 -15.31 -88.59
C LYS A 59 -9.86 -15.07 -89.32
N PHE A 60 -8.96 -16.02 -89.24
CA PHE A 60 -7.56 -15.80 -89.76
C PHE A 60 -7.32 -16.60 -91.05
N ALA A 61 -7.91 -17.80 -91.27
CA ALA A 61 -7.68 -18.63 -92.44
C ALA A 61 -8.75 -18.55 -93.48
N LYS A 62 -9.77 -17.66 -93.32
CA LYS A 62 -10.92 -17.51 -94.25
C LYS A 62 -11.68 -18.83 -94.51
N SER A 63 -11.71 -19.74 -93.58
CA SER A 63 -12.50 -20.95 -93.59
C SER A 63 -13.99 -20.57 -93.65
N LYS A 64 -14.80 -21.30 -94.45
CA LYS A 64 -16.22 -21.09 -94.49
C LYS A 64 -16.91 -22.31 -93.86
N PRO A 65 -17.33 -22.24 -92.59
CA PRO A 65 -18.08 -23.35 -91.97
C PRO A 65 -19.50 -23.49 -92.57
N LEU A 66 -20.04 -24.65 -92.50
CA LEU A 66 -21.41 -24.91 -92.90
C LEU A 66 -22.39 -24.39 -91.87
N ASP A 67 -23.63 -24.01 -92.26
CA ASP A 67 -24.61 -23.40 -91.36
C ASP A 67 -24.95 -24.28 -90.14
N PHE A 68 -24.94 -25.60 -90.32
CA PHE A 68 -25.16 -26.52 -89.20
C PHE A 68 -23.98 -26.56 -88.19
N GLU A 69 -22.71 -26.38 -88.67
CA GLU A 69 -21.51 -26.32 -87.81
C GLU A 69 -21.58 -25.07 -87.00
N ILE A 70 -21.98 -23.92 -87.54
CA ILE A 70 -22.16 -22.66 -86.82
C ILE A 70 -23.18 -22.81 -85.69
N ALA A 71 -24.35 -23.49 -85.99
CA ALA A 71 -25.37 -23.74 -84.99
C ALA A 71 -24.90 -24.68 -83.87
N GLU A 72 -24.10 -25.69 -84.21
CA GLU A 72 -23.49 -26.60 -83.23
C GLU A 72 -22.46 -25.92 -82.36
N ASP A 73 -21.57 -25.15 -82.94
CA ASP A 73 -20.54 -24.39 -82.19
C ASP A 73 -21.17 -23.36 -81.28
N ARG A 74 -22.25 -22.71 -81.69
CA ARG A 74 -23.03 -21.81 -80.85
C ARG A 74 -23.52 -22.50 -79.58
N ASN A 75 -24.12 -23.68 -79.79
CA ASN A 75 -24.64 -24.47 -78.64
C ASN A 75 -23.54 -24.96 -77.70
N LYS A 76 -22.37 -25.33 -78.25
CA LYS A 76 -21.23 -25.76 -77.48
C LYS A 76 -20.64 -24.60 -76.60
N ILE A 77 -20.54 -23.41 -77.20
CA ILE A 77 -20.11 -22.21 -76.46
C ILE A 77 -21.09 -21.88 -75.33
N GLN A 78 -22.39 -21.88 -75.65
CA GLN A 78 -23.42 -21.55 -74.67
C GLN A 78 -23.44 -22.56 -73.50
N LYS A 79 -23.28 -23.85 -73.75
CA LYS A 79 -23.14 -24.87 -72.73
C LYS A 79 -21.88 -24.70 -71.89
N ALA A 80 -20.77 -24.38 -72.56
CA ALA A 80 -19.49 -24.17 -71.87
C ALA A 80 -19.57 -22.97 -70.93
N ILE A 81 -20.19 -21.86 -71.35
CA ILE A 81 -20.37 -20.67 -70.48
C ILE A 81 -21.26 -21.02 -69.29
N LEU A 82 -22.41 -21.69 -69.51
CA LEU A 82 -23.30 -22.09 -68.39
C LEU A 82 -22.59 -23.05 -67.39
N THR A 83 -21.74 -23.96 -67.92
CA THR A 83 -21.03 -24.91 -67.12
C THR A 83 -19.93 -24.18 -66.33
N LEU A 84 -19.26 -23.18 -66.91
CA LEU A 84 -18.28 -22.31 -66.24
C LEU A 84 -18.94 -21.49 -65.13
N ASP A 85 -20.12 -20.90 -65.40
CA ASP A 85 -20.86 -20.11 -64.44
C ASP A 85 -21.25 -20.95 -63.21
N ASN A 86 -21.71 -22.14 -63.37
CA ASN A 86 -22.05 -23.08 -62.30
C ASN A 86 -20.83 -23.69 -61.61
N ALA A 87 -19.63 -23.63 -62.23
CA ALA A 87 -18.43 -24.19 -61.67
C ALA A 87 -17.65 -23.17 -60.80
N ILE A 88 -17.93 -21.88 -60.94
CA ILE A 88 -17.33 -20.83 -60.12
C ILE A 88 -17.93 -20.95 -58.72
N PRO A 89 -17.12 -21.21 -57.65
CA PRO A 89 -17.66 -21.24 -56.31
C PRO A 89 -18.12 -19.81 -55.94
N VAL A 90 -19.41 -19.66 -55.63
CA VAL A 90 -19.92 -18.45 -55.01
C VAL A 90 -19.24 -18.34 -53.65
N VAL A 91 -18.33 -17.39 -53.51
CA VAL A 91 -17.79 -17.01 -52.21
C VAL A 91 -18.92 -16.30 -51.50
N VAL A 92 -19.78 -17.06 -50.85
CA VAL A 92 -20.62 -16.53 -49.78
C VAL A 92 -19.63 -16.23 -48.67
N GLU A 93 -19.18 -14.98 -48.56
CA GLU A 93 -18.60 -14.49 -47.30
C GLU A 93 -19.69 -14.77 -46.27
N SER A 94 -19.52 -15.86 -45.52
CA SER A 94 -20.50 -16.28 -44.53
C SER A 94 -20.58 -15.12 -43.51
N GLU A 95 -21.80 -14.68 -43.22
CA GLU A 95 -22.05 -13.67 -42.17
C GLU A 95 -21.37 -14.07 -40.87
N GLU A 96 -21.13 -15.36 -40.64
CA GLU A 96 -20.37 -15.92 -39.53
C GLU A 96 -18.90 -15.50 -39.53
N GLU A 97 -18.23 -15.38 -40.68
CA GLU A 97 -16.82 -14.99 -40.78
C GLU A 97 -16.64 -13.49 -40.51
N ASN A 98 -17.58 -12.67 -40.94
CA ASN A 98 -17.63 -11.25 -40.64
C ASN A 98 -17.90 -11.00 -39.14
N VAL A 99 -18.87 -11.71 -38.56
CA VAL A 99 -19.18 -11.63 -37.12
C VAL A 99 -17.99 -12.08 -36.28
N LEU A 100 -17.29 -13.14 -36.70
CA LEU A 100 -16.08 -13.62 -35.99
C LEU A 100 -14.92 -12.60 -36.04
N ASN A 101 -14.75 -11.97 -37.21
CA ASN A 101 -13.73 -10.93 -37.40
C ASN A 101 -14.05 -9.65 -36.59
N GLU A 102 -15.31 -9.25 -36.52
CA GLU A 102 -15.74 -8.10 -35.71
C GLU A 102 -15.59 -8.39 -34.21
N ALA A 103 -15.95 -9.57 -33.73
CA ALA A 103 -15.78 -10.00 -32.37
C ALA A 103 -14.30 -10.04 -31.96
N GLN A 104 -13.43 -10.50 -32.87
CA GLN A 104 -11.97 -10.47 -32.62
C GLN A 104 -11.43 -9.04 -32.57
N LYS A 105 -11.87 -8.14 -33.46
CA LYS A 105 -11.46 -6.71 -33.41
C LYS A 105 -11.93 -6.03 -32.12
N GLN A 106 -13.16 -6.27 -31.70
CA GLN A 106 -13.70 -5.73 -30.45
C GLN A 106 -12.90 -6.23 -29.25
N LYS A 107 -12.56 -7.52 -29.21
CA LYS A 107 -11.74 -8.10 -28.14
C LYS A 107 -10.31 -7.51 -28.11
N GLN A 108 -9.70 -7.31 -29.27
CA GLN A 108 -8.40 -6.64 -29.36
C GLN A 108 -8.46 -5.18 -28.89
N LEU A 109 -9.49 -4.44 -29.26
CA LEU A 109 -9.70 -3.07 -28.84
C LEU A 109 -9.90 -2.99 -27.31
N GLN A 110 -10.70 -3.88 -26.73
CA GLN A 110 -10.87 -3.95 -25.27
C GLN A 110 -9.56 -4.24 -24.57
N LEU A 111 -8.75 -5.19 -25.07
CA LEU A 111 -7.45 -5.50 -24.51
C LEU A 111 -6.47 -4.32 -24.60
N GLN A 112 -6.52 -3.53 -25.65
CA GLN A 112 -5.73 -2.30 -25.79
C GLN A 112 -6.17 -1.23 -24.79
N LEU A 113 -7.47 -1.00 -24.67
CA LEU A 113 -8.03 -0.05 -23.71
C LEU A 113 -7.72 -0.44 -22.26
N GLU A 114 -7.77 -1.74 -21.94
CA GLU A 114 -7.36 -2.23 -20.62
C GLU A 114 -5.85 -2.02 -20.36
N LYS A 115 -5.00 -2.28 -21.36
CA LYS A 115 -3.55 -2.03 -21.23
C LYS A 115 -3.25 -0.55 -21.00
N GLU A 116 -3.89 0.34 -21.76
CA GLU A 116 -3.73 1.79 -21.57
C GLU A 116 -4.24 2.25 -20.20
N ARG A 117 -5.41 1.73 -19.78
CA ARG A 117 -5.94 2.03 -18.44
C ARG A 117 -5.01 1.55 -17.34
N ARG A 118 -4.47 0.34 -17.44
CA ARG A 118 -3.49 -0.20 -16.49
C ARG A 118 -2.18 0.60 -16.50
N ALA A 119 -1.72 1.05 -17.67
CA ALA A 119 -0.54 1.91 -17.78
C ALA A 119 -0.77 3.26 -17.09
N LYS A 120 -1.90 3.92 -17.34
CA LYS A 120 -2.28 5.19 -16.66
C LYS A 120 -2.38 5.01 -15.15
N ILE A 121 -3.04 3.93 -14.69
CA ILE A 121 -3.13 3.62 -13.25
C ILE A 121 -1.73 3.42 -12.65
N ARG A 122 -0.85 2.68 -13.31
CA ARG A 122 0.55 2.52 -12.85
C ARG A 122 1.27 3.86 -12.73
N THR A 123 1.09 4.75 -13.69
CA THR A 123 1.70 6.09 -13.65
C THR A 123 1.15 6.90 -12.48
N TYR A 124 -0.16 6.96 -12.29
CA TYR A 124 -0.77 7.66 -11.16
C TYR A 124 -0.36 7.08 -9.81
N VAL A 125 -0.32 5.75 -9.68
CA VAL A 125 0.17 5.08 -8.47
C VAL A 125 1.64 5.41 -8.22
N GLY A 126 2.49 5.39 -9.29
CA GLY A 126 3.90 5.74 -9.18
C GLY A 126 4.11 7.19 -8.72
N VAL A 127 3.35 8.14 -9.28
CA VAL A 127 3.39 9.55 -8.85
C VAL A 127 2.90 9.70 -7.41
N GLY A 128 1.80 9.03 -7.04
CA GLY A 128 1.28 9.04 -5.66
C GLY A 128 2.30 8.52 -4.65
N VAL A 129 2.92 7.37 -4.93
CA VAL A 129 3.98 6.80 -4.08
C VAL A 129 5.19 7.75 -4.00
N GLY A 130 5.59 8.35 -5.13
CA GLY A 130 6.68 9.34 -5.15
C GLY A 130 6.41 10.56 -4.26
N ILE A 131 5.18 11.08 -4.25
CA ILE A 131 4.78 12.19 -3.38
C ILE A 131 4.85 11.76 -1.90
N VAL A 132 4.33 10.58 -1.55
CA VAL A 132 4.36 10.07 -0.17
C VAL A 132 5.80 9.91 0.32
N ILE A 133 6.68 9.33 -0.51
CA ILE A 133 8.11 9.19 -0.18
C ILE A 133 8.76 10.57 -0.05
N GLY A 134 8.46 11.52 -0.93
CA GLY A 134 8.98 12.89 -0.87
C GLY A 134 8.57 13.61 0.41
N VAL A 135 7.31 13.52 0.81
CA VAL A 135 6.80 14.07 2.08
C VAL A 135 7.47 13.40 3.28
N PHE A 136 7.60 12.07 3.26
CA PHE A 136 8.29 11.32 4.32
C PHE A 136 9.75 11.78 4.47
N LEU A 137 10.50 11.86 3.36
CA LEU A 137 11.89 12.33 3.38
C LEU A 137 12.02 13.79 3.84
N PHE A 138 11.08 14.66 3.45
CA PHE A 138 11.04 16.03 3.95
C PHE A 138 10.91 16.07 5.48
N PHE A 139 10.02 15.30 6.06
CA PHE A 139 9.87 15.21 7.52
C PHE A 139 11.11 14.58 8.19
N VAL A 140 11.72 13.56 7.58
CA VAL A 140 12.95 12.95 8.08
C VAL A 140 14.09 13.97 8.16
N VAL A 141 14.25 14.80 7.13
CA VAL A 141 15.31 15.83 7.10
C VAL A 141 15.05 16.98 8.06
N THR A 142 13.78 17.40 8.20
CA THR A 142 13.42 18.58 9.03
C THR A 142 13.20 18.26 10.49
N LYS A 143 12.67 17.09 10.83
CA LYS A 143 12.27 16.69 12.19
C LYS A 143 13.07 15.50 12.73
N GLY A 144 13.79 14.80 11.89
CA GLY A 144 14.51 13.57 12.22
C GLY A 144 13.73 12.30 11.92
N PHE A 145 14.49 11.21 11.70
CA PHE A 145 13.91 9.91 11.31
C PHE A 145 12.98 9.35 12.40
N MET A 146 13.46 9.29 13.65
CA MET A 146 12.68 8.73 14.77
C MET A 146 11.39 9.52 15.03
N TYR A 147 11.46 10.85 14.99
CA TYR A 147 10.28 11.70 15.12
C TYR A 147 9.24 11.38 14.03
N THR A 148 9.68 11.21 12.79
CA THR A 148 8.79 10.93 11.65
C THR A 148 8.14 9.56 11.79
N VAL A 149 8.91 8.54 12.17
CA VAL A 149 8.40 7.18 12.41
C VAL A 149 7.37 7.18 13.55
N HIS A 150 7.68 7.80 14.68
CA HIS A 150 6.78 7.90 15.83
C HIS A 150 5.51 8.73 15.52
N SER A 151 5.58 9.66 14.57
CA SER A 151 4.40 10.42 14.12
C SER A 151 3.43 9.60 13.27
N ILE A 152 3.92 8.55 12.59
CA ILE A 152 3.13 7.68 11.71
C ILE A 152 2.59 6.47 12.47
N ILE A 153 3.43 5.86 13.32
CA ILE A 153 3.09 4.63 14.05
C ILE A 153 2.33 4.96 15.36
N GLY A 154 2.50 6.21 15.87
CA GLY A 154 2.10 6.61 17.22
C GLY A 154 3.23 6.32 18.22
N HIS A 155 3.37 7.18 19.22
CA HIS A 155 4.25 6.97 20.36
C HIS A 155 3.60 7.61 21.58
N GLN A 156 3.30 6.81 22.58
CA GLN A 156 2.48 7.24 23.71
C GLN A 156 3.07 8.48 24.42
N THR A 157 4.36 8.51 24.66
CA THR A 157 5.03 9.63 25.35
C THR A 157 5.11 10.88 24.47
N LYS A 158 5.14 10.74 23.14
CA LYS A 158 5.03 11.88 22.22
C LYS A 158 3.64 12.53 22.31
N GLU A 159 2.58 11.73 22.30
CA GLU A 159 1.22 12.23 22.43
C GLU A 159 1.00 12.92 23.77
N LEU A 160 1.58 12.38 24.87
CA LEU A 160 1.57 13.01 26.19
C LEU A 160 2.32 14.35 26.19
N LEU A 161 3.49 14.44 25.54
CA LEU A 161 4.27 15.68 25.49
C LEU A 161 3.56 16.80 24.71
N GLU A 162 2.93 16.45 23.59
CA GLU A 162 2.25 17.38 22.67
C GLU A 162 0.81 17.69 23.11
N GLY A 163 0.26 16.94 24.05
CA GLY A 163 -1.10 17.10 24.58
C GLY A 163 -1.29 18.37 25.43
N GLU A 164 -2.49 18.53 25.99
CA GLU A 164 -2.81 19.62 26.91
C GLU A 164 -2.22 19.34 28.28
N TRP A 165 -1.52 20.31 28.86
CA TRP A 165 -0.92 20.21 30.18
C TRP A 165 -1.78 20.86 31.23
N VAL A 166 -1.89 20.20 32.40
CA VAL A 166 -2.75 20.64 33.51
C VAL A 166 -1.87 20.96 34.73
N LYS A 167 -2.00 22.19 35.27
CA LYS A 167 -1.38 22.56 36.53
C LYS A 167 -2.34 22.24 37.66
N SER A 168 -1.96 21.33 38.55
CA SER A 168 -2.79 20.86 39.65
C SER A 168 -2.04 20.75 40.96
N GLN A 169 -2.77 20.88 42.08
CA GLN A 169 -2.26 20.67 43.44
C GLN A 169 -2.62 19.29 43.93
N TYR A 170 -1.63 18.56 44.44
CA TYR A 170 -1.75 17.21 44.95
C TYR A 170 -1.30 17.14 46.43
N GLY A 171 -2.12 16.48 47.25
CA GLY A 171 -1.81 16.13 48.64
C GLY A 171 -1.78 17.29 49.65
N ASN A 172 -1.41 16.92 50.90
CA ASN A 172 -1.17 17.83 52.01
C ASN A 172 -0.01 17.26 52.88
N PRO A 173 1.18 17.89 52.94
CA PRO A 173 1.56 19.19 52.36
C PRO A 173 1.45 19.18 50.82
N GLY A 174 1.04 20.33 50.23
CA GLY A 174 0.70 20.39 48.82
C GLY A 174 1.91 20.39 47.87
N VAL A 175 1.80 19.64 46.80
CA VAL A 175 2.71 19.70 45.63
C VAL A 175 1.90 20.22 44.43
N ILE A 176 2.33 21.33 43.85
CA ILE A 176 1.76 21.88 42.60
C ILE A 176 2.73 21.56 41.48
N ILE A 177 2.27 20.91 40.46
CA ILE A 177 3.01 20.56 39.25
C ILE A 177 2.16 20.67 37.99
N GLU A 178 2.84 20.89 36.88
CA GLU A 178 2.22 20.71 35.56
C GLU A 178 2.43 19.26 35.10
N THR A 179 1.35 18.62 34.66
CA THR A 179 1.36 17.23 34.20
C THR A 179 0.61 17.09 32.87
N PRO A 180 0.99 16.16 31.99
CA PRO A 180 0.26 15.95 30.72
C PRO A 180 -1.17 15.40 30.95
N GLU A 181 -1.43 14.82 32.11
CA GLU A 181 -2.74 14.28 32.49
C GLU A 181 -2.98 14.55 33.98
N VAL A 182 -4.24 14.64 34.39
CA VAL A 182 -4.62 14.75 35.80
C VAL A 182 -4.31 13.45 36.52
N LEU A 183 -3.52 13.52 37.62
CA LEU A 183 -3.16 12.34 38.39
C LEU A 183 -4.37 11.81 39.18
N THR A 184 -4.56 10.51 39.14
CA THR A 184 -5.60 9.81 39.86
C THR A 184 -5.13 9.37 41.23
N ARG A 185 -6.05 9.34 42.22
CA ARG A 185 -5.68 8.91 43.57
C ARG A 185 -5.38 7.41 43.62
N VAL A 186 -4.23 7.08 44.23
CA VAL A 186 -3.73 5.71 44.40
C VAL A 186 -3.66 5.33 45.86
N ASP A 187 -4.16 4.16 46.25
CA ASP A 187 -4.06 3.65 47.64
C ASP A 187 -2.79 2.79 47.79
N LEU A 188 -1.72 3.39 48.30
CA LEU A 188 -0.45 2.70 48.59
C LEU A 188 -0.39 2.09 49.98
N LYS A 189 -1.40 2.27 50.84
CA LYS A 189 -1.38 1.78 52.25
C LYS A 189 -1.16 0.27 52.30
N LYS A 190 -1.68 -0.47 51.32
CA LYS A 190 -1.50 -1.94 51.24
C LYS A 190 -0.11 -2.40 50.84
N ALA A 191 0.67 -1.53 50.18
CA ALA A 191 2.00 -1.83 49.71
C ALA A 191 3.08 -1.50 50.80
N LEU A 192 2.74 -0.70 51.82
CA LEU A 192 3.69 -0.27 52.82
C LEU A 192 3.78 -1.31 53.98
N PRO A 193 5.01 -1.54 54.53
CA PRO A 193 5.20 -2.32 55.74
C PRO A 193 4.42 -1.72 56.92
N LYS A 194 3.90 -2.58 57.79
CA LYS A 194 3.10 -2.15 58.97
C LYS A 194 3.85 -1.22 59.90
N GLU A 195 5.16 -1.44 60.05
CA GLU A 195 6.08 -0.62 60.88
C GLU A 195 6.16 0.82 60.36
N GLY A 196 6.27 1.00 59.03
CA GLY A 196 6.28 2.31 58.37
C GLY A 196 4.93 3.05 58.55
N LEU A 197 3.83 2.33 58.35
CA LEU A 197 2.48 2.87 58.53
C LEU A 197 2.23 3.38 59.98
N ALA A 198 2.82 2.75 60.97
CA ALA A 198 2.67 3.16 62.37
C ALA A 198 3.22 4.57 62.65
N LEU A 199 4.21 5.06 61.89
CA LEU A 199 4.81 6.38 62.04
C LEU A 199 4.09 7.47 61.26
N ILE A 200 3.27 7.09 60.26
CA ILE A 200 2.57 8.00 59.37
C ILE A 200 1.24 8.43 60.01
N LYS A 201 0.99 9.74 60.05
CA LYS A 201 -0.30 10.33 60.48
C LYS A 201 -1.31 10.34 59.33
N ASP A 202 -0.85 10.84 58.14
CA ASP A 202 -1.64 10.86 56.90
C ASP A 202 -0.73 10.63 55.70
N MET A 203 -1.27 9.99 54.66
CA MET A 203 -0.59 9.74 53.41
C MET A 203 -1.60 9.84 52.26
N GLN A 204 -1.18 10.58 51.23
CA GLN A 204 -1.95 10.72 50.00
C GLN A 204 -1.00 10.49 48.81
N SER A 205 -1.47 9.69 47.86
CA SER A 205 -0.69 9.40 46.68
C SER A 205 -1.58 9.55 45.43
N PHE A 206 -0.99 10.10 44.38
CA PHE A 206 -1.63 10.36 43.08
C PHE A 206 -0.69 9.90 42.00
N GLY A 207 -1.19 9.23 40.98
CA GLY A 207 -0.37 8.66 39.93
C GLY A 207 -1.02 8.66 38.56
N TYR A 208 -0.17 8.55 37.56
CA TYR A 208 -0.49 8.32 36.18
C TYR A 208 0.38 7.18 35.65
N GLY A 209 -0.22 6.32 34.81
CA GLY A 209 0.48 5.19 34.21
C GLY A 209 0.66 3.99 35.16
N SER A 210 1.57 3.10 34.78
CA SER A 210 1.90 1.88 35.54
C SER A 210 3.37 1.85 35.91
N PHE A 211 3.71 1.40 37.12
CA PHE A 211 5.09 1.37 37.65
C PHE A 211 6.10 0.70 36.70
N LEU A 212 5.69 -0.34 35.99
CA LEU A 212 6.53 -1.02 35.00
C LEU A 212 6.03 -0.75 33.55
N GLY A 213 5.31 0.35 33.32
CA GLY A 213 4.87 0.80 32.00
C GLY A 213 5.91 1.67 31.29
N ASP A 214 5.54 2.23 30.14
CA ASP A 214 6.41 3.08 29.31
C ASP A 214 6.64 4.45 29.96
N PHE A 215 5.67 4.96 30.70
CA PHE A 215 5.74 6.18 31.48
C PHE A 215 4.94 6.07 32.78
N TYR A 216 5.52 6.49 33.87
CA TYR A 216 4.88 6.52 35.18
C TYR A 216 5.24 7.80 35.93
N LEU A 217 4.24 8.43 36.51
CA LEU A 217 4.38 9.60 37.37
C LEU A 217 3.62 9.37 38.65
N MET A 218 4.24 9.60 39.78
CA MET A 218 3.58 9.51 41.09
C MET A 218 4.00 10.71 41.97
N VAL A 219 3.01 11.31 42.60
CA VAL A 219 3.15 12.30 43.66
C VAL A 219 2.63 11.72 44.95
N SER A 220 3.45 11.68 45.98
CA SER A 220 3.08 11.21 47.30
C SER A 220 3.43 12.25 48.37
N THR A 221 2.48 12.45 49.30
CA THR A 221 2.69 13.35 50.44
C THR A 221 2.42 12.61 51.74
N TYR A 222 3.29 12.79 52.70
CA TYR A 222 3.26 12.13 53.98
C TYR A 222 3.28 13.17 55.08
N SER A 223 2.48 12.98 56.12
CA SER A 223 2.54 13.68 57.41
C SER A 223 2.90 12.66 58.49
N PHE A 224 3.91 12.94 59.27
CA PHE A 224 4.37 12.04 60.33
C PHE A 224 3.75 12.42 61.70
N LYS A 225 3.64 11.47 62.62
CA LYS A 225 3.16 11.70 63.98
C LYS A 225 4.09 12.49 64.85
N GLN A 226 5.39 12.45 64.52
CA GLN A 226 6.47 13.20 65.18
C GLN A 226 7.12 14.15 64.18
N GLU A 227 7.26 15.41 64.56
CA GLU A 227 7.91 16.46 63.75
C GLU A 227 9.42 16.44 63.94
N ASN A 228 10.05 15.29 63.68
CA ASN A 228 11.53 15.21 63.70
C ASN A 228 12.08 15.61 62.34
N ALA A 229 13.31 16.12 62.33
CA ALA A 229 14.01 16.35 61.06
C ALA A 229 14.13 15.02 60.32
N LEU A 230 13.52 14.95 59.15
CA LEU A 230 13.52 13.74 58.29
C LEU A 230 14.83 13.69 57.49
N ASP A 231 15.54 12.58 57.60
CA ASP A 231 16.71 12.28 56.78
C ASP A 231 16.23 11.90 55.38
N LEU A 232 16.41 12.83 54.42
CA LEU A 232 15.96 12.62 53.03
C LEU A 232 16.72 11.49 52.32
N SER A 233 17.98 11.26 52.70
CA SER A 233 18.79 10.16 52.12
C SER A 233 18.20 8.81 52.53
N LYS A 234 17.79 8.66 53.80
CA LYS A 234 17.09 7.44 54.26
C LYS A 234 15.70 7.28 53.63
N ALA A 235 15.00 8.39 53.37
CA ALA A 235 13.74 8.35 52.67
C ALA A 235 13.93 7.90 51.21
N LEU A 236 15.02 8.32 50.56
CA LEU A 236 15.39 7.84 49.21
C LEU A 236 15.69 6.34 49.22
N GLU A 237 16.51 5.86 50.19
CA GLU A 237 16.77 4.43 50.33
C GLU A 237 15.48 3.61 50.49
N GLY A 238 14.52 4.12 51.29
CA GLY A 238 13.23 3.52 51.48
C GLY A 238 12.42 3.45 50.18
N SER A 239 12.48 4.50 49.38
CA SER A 239 11.81 4.55 48.06
C SER A 239 12.42 3.56 47.07
N ILE A 240 13.77 3.46 47.03
CA ILE A 240 14.48 2.48 46.20
C ILE A 240 14.10 1.06 46.58
N LYS A 241 14.11 0.75 47.91
CA LYS A 241 13.71 -0.57 48.39
C LYS A 241 12.25 -0.92 48.02
N MET A 242 11.35 0.07 48.02
CA MET A 242 9.97 -0.13 47.59
C MET A 242 9.90 -0.44 46.07
N MET A 243 10.72 0.21 45.25
CA MET A 243 10.82 -0.10 43.81
C MET A 243 11.32 -1.53 43.59
N GLU A 244 12.33 -1.98 44.33
CA GLU A 244 12.81 -3.37 44.29
C GLU A 244 11.72 -4.37 44.62
N LEU A 245 10.91 -4.11 45.67
CA LEU A 245 9.76 -4.93 46.06
C LEU A 245 8.68 -4.97 45.00
N GLN A 246 8.59 -3.95 44.13
CA GLN A 246 7.66 -3.86 42.99
C GLN A 246 8.23 -4.47 41.71
N GLY A 247 9.45 -5.07 41.74
CA GLY A 247 10.02 -5.81 40.63
C GLY A 247 11.16 -5.08 39.90
N ALA A 248 11.65 -3.93 40.41
CA ALA A 248 12.85 -3.30 39.87
C ALA A 248 14.08 -4.12 40.21
N GLN A 249 14.92 -4.43 39.21
CA GLN A 249 16.13 -5.23 39.36
C GLN A 249 17.35 -4.44 38.87
N ASN A 250 18.54 -4.78 39.38
CA ASN A 250 19.80 -4.14 38.96
C ASN A 250 19.78 -2.60 39.10
N MET A 251 19.30 -2.10 40.21
CA MET A 251 19.20 -0.65 40.47
C MET A 251 20.57 0.02 40.47
N LEU A 252 20.74 1.03 39.63
CA LEU A 252 21.84 2.01 39.71
C LEU A 252 21.26 3.26 40.37
N VAL A 253 21.90 3.74 41.44
CA VAL A 253 21.43 4.88 42.24
C VAL A 253 22.46 5.96 42.28
N LYS A 254 22.07 7.18 41.92
CA LYS A 254 22.82 8.40 42.10
C LYS A 254 21.95 9.36 42.90
N GLN A 255 22.60 10.24 43.68
CA GLN A 255 21.94 11.28 44.48
C GLN A 255 22.62 12.59 44.28
N GLU A 256 21.84 13.67 44.21
CA GLU A 256 22.31 15.05 44.17
C GLU A 256 21.37 15.97 44.97
N ASP A 257 21.89 17.12 45.37
CA ASP A 257 21.04 18.16 45.93
C ASP A 257 20.17 18.76 44.85
N PHE A 258 18.91 19.04 45.18
CA PHE A 258 17.92 19.64 44.26
C PHE A 258 17.34 20.89 44.92
N GLU A 259 17.16 21.93 44.12
CA GLU A 259 16.50 23.16 44.55
C GLU A 259 15.39 23.50 43.56
N THR A 260 14.19 23.79 44.08
CA THR A 260 13.06 24.21 43.25
C THR A 260 13.29 25.62 42.70
N PRO A 261 12.59 26.06 41.64
CA PRO A 261 12.62 27.44 41.15
C PRO A 261 12.36 28.49 42.24
N GLU A 262 11.63 28.13 43.30
CA GLU A 262 11.29 28.98 44.43
C GLU A 262 12.33 28.93 45.58
N GLY A 263 13.44 28.20 45.39
CA GLY A 263 14.55 28.13 46.35
C GLY A 263 14.36 27.10 47.49
N LEU A 264 13.39 26.16 47.37
CA LEU A 264 13.22 25.11 48.36
C LEU A 264 14.20 23.96 48.10
N LYS A 265 14.93 23.57 49.12
CA LYS A 265 15.98 22.54 49.04
C LYS A 265 15.38 21.15 49.31
N GLY A 266 15.80 20.20 48.50
CA GLY A 266 15.51 18.79 48.61
C GLY A 266 16.66 17.94 48.08
N ILE A 267 16.39 16.68 47.82
CA ILE A 267 17.31 15.78 47.12
C ILE A 267 16.65 15.16 45.90
N LYS A 268 17.46 14.87 44.91
CA LYS A 268 17.09 14.12 43.76
C LYS A 268 17.87 12.81 43.72
N GLY A 269 17.14 11.70 43.77
CA GLY A 269 17.67 10.37 43.47
C GLY A 269 17.36 10.01 42.03
N TYR A 270 18.32 9.51 41.27
CA TYR A 270 18.12 9.13 39.87
C TYR A 270 19.00 7.98 39.43
N GLY A 271 18.62 7.31 38.38
CA GLY A 271 19.39 6.22 37.83
C GLY A 271 18.56 5.31 36.91
N THR A 272 19.04 4.09 36.80
CA THR A 272 18.37 3.10 35.95
C THR A 272 18.15 1.79 36.68
N PHE A 273 17.15 1.03 36.22
CA PHE A 273 16.89 -0.34 36.65
C PHE A 273 16.39 -1.19 35.52
N SER A 274 16.41 -2.51 35.70
CA SER A 274 15.89 -3.46 34.72
C SER A 274 14.51 -3.96 35.15
N LYS A 275 13.59 -3.98 34.21
CA LYS A 275 12.32 -4.69 34.27
C LYS A 275 12.43 -5.98 33.47
N VAL A 276 12.13 -7.10 34.07
CA VAL A 276 12.07 -8.40 33.39
C VAL A 276 10.60 -8.71 33.09
N ASP A 277 10.31 -9.02 31.85
CA ASP A 277 9.02 -9.57 31.45
C ASP A 277 9.09 -11.09 31.48
N ASP A 278 8.42 -11.69 32.46
CA ASP A 278 8.40 -13.14 32.71
C ASP A 278 7.86 -13.94 31.51
N LYS A 279 7.08 -13.30 30.61
CA LYS A 279 6.48 -13.99 29.45
C LYS A 279 7.41 -14.05 28.27
N SER A 280 8.16 -12.97 28.01
CA SER A 280 9.03 -12.85 26.84
C SER A 280 10.50 -13.09 27.17
N ASN A 281 10.85 -13.21 28.46
CA ASN A 281 12.24 -13.25 28.96
C ASN A 281 13.10 -12.08 28.43
N SER A 282 12.43 -10.96 28.06
CA SER A 282 13.10 -9.74 27.64
C SER A 282 13.33 -8.82 28.86
N SER A 283 14.44 -8.09 28.87
CA SER A 283 14.74 -7.08 29.88
C SER A 283 14.70 -5.71 29.25
N THR A 284 13.81 -4.85 29.74
CA THR A 284 13.74 -3.43 29.38
C THR A 284 14.42 -2.61 30.45
N LYS A 285 15.24 -1.64 30.04
CA LYS A 285 15.93 -0.73 30.96
C LYS A 285 15.10 0.53 31.13
N LEU A 286 14.76 0.84 32.38
CA LEU A 286 13.98 2.03 32.74
C LEU A 286 14.89 3.03 33.47
N TYR A 287 14.64 4.30 33.22
CA TYR A 287 15.23 5.43 33.93
C TYR A 287 14.25 5.95 34.97
N TYR A 288 14.76 6.38 36.15
CA TYR A 288 13.91 6.94 37.16
C TYR A 288 14.53 8.22 37.78
N GLU A 289 13.63 9.09 38.24
CA GLU A 289 13.92 10.27 39.03
C GLU A 289 12.95 10.34 40.23
N ILE A 290 13.54 10.55 41.44
CA ILE A 290 12.78 10.70 42.67
C ILE A 290 13.20 11.99 43.33
N LEU A 291 12.28 12.95 43.45
CA LEU A 291 12.51 14.17 44.23
C LEU A 291 11.88 14.01 45.59
N LEU A 292 12.62 14.41 46.62
CA LEU A 292 12.21 14.37 48.03
C LEU A 292 12.44 15.72 48.69
N PHE A 293 11.40 16.21 49.34
CA PHE A 293 11.42 17.45 50.12
C PHE A 293 10.82 17.21 51.49
N SER A 294 11.41 17.84 52.50
CA SER A 294 10.88 17.78 53.85
C SER A 294 10.54 19.17 54.34
N GLN A 295 9.28 19.35 54.77
CA GLN A 295 8.78 20.60 55.35
C GLN A 295 7.87 20.31 56.54
N ASN A 296 8.10 20.96 57.68
CA ASN A 296 7.23 20.94 58.84
C ASN A 296 6.75 19.52 59.26
N GLY A 297 7.70 18.58 59.34
CA GLY A 297 7.38 17.17 59.70
C GLY A 297 6.60 16.39 58.63
N GLY A 298 6.53 16.89 57.39
CA GLY A 298 6.01 16.20 56.23
C GLY A 298 7.07 15.83 55.22
N LEU A 299 6.76 14.86 54.34
CA LEU A 299 7.56 14.47 53.19
C LEU A 299 6.76 14.65 51.95
N GLN A 300 7.29 15.26 50.94
CA GLN A 300 6.75 15.36 49.58
C GLN A 300 7.67 14.61 48.63
N GLN A 301 7.11 13.69 47.87
CA GLN A 301 7.82 12.85 46.93
C GLN A 301 7.22 12.98 45.57
N ILE A 302 8.05 13.17 44.56
CA ILE A 302 7.66 13.08 43.13
C ILE A 302 8.54 11.99 42.52
N MET A 303 7.93 11.02 41.89
CA MET A 303 8.63 9.91 41.24
C MET A 303 8.23 9.86 39.77
N ILE A 304 9.21 9.85 38.89
CA ILE A 304 9.02 9.74 37.43
C ILE A 304 9.82 8.54 36.94
N LEU A 305 9.20 7.68 36.17
CA LEU A 305 9.85 6.54 35.53
C LEU A 305 9.48 6.51 34.04
N HIS A 306 10.45 6.19 33.22
CA HIS A 306 10.25 5.99 31.78
C HIS A 306 11.30 5.06 31.17
N GLU A 307 11.11 4.64 29.94
CA GLU A 307 12.10 3.84 29.23
C GLU A 307 13.39 4.64 29.01
N GLU A 308 14.55 3.99 29.25
CA GLU A 308 15.87 4.63 29.03
C GLU A 308 16.03 4.95 27.53
N GLY A 309 16.35 6.21 27.21
CA GLY A 309 16.51 6.69 25.84
C GLY A 309 15.24 7.24 25.19
N ASP A 310 14.11 7.25 25.88
CA ASP A 310 12.91 7.96 25.41
C ASP A 310 13.08 9.47 25.55
N GLU A 311 13.37 10.14 24.43
CA GLU A 311 13.58 11.60 24.40
C GLU A 311 12.31 12.40 24.72
N TYR A 312 11.12 11.88 24.42
CA TYR A 312 9.86 12.54 24.73
C TYR A 312 9.56 12.47 26.22
N ALA A 313 9.72 11.29 26.81
CA ALA A 313 9.56 11.10 28.24
C ALA A 313 10.58 11.91 29.05
N THR A 314 11.83 12.03 28.59
CA THR A 314 12.83 12.91 29.20
C THR A 314 12.36 14.36 29.21
N LYS A 315 11.81 14.88 28.08
CA LYS A 315 11.26 16.25 28.02
C LYS A 315 10.04 16.43 28.91
N ILE A 316 9.20 15.39 29.04
CA ILE A 316 8.07 15.40 29.99
C ILE A 316 8.60 15.52 31.42
N ALA A 317 9.57 14.69 31.80
CA ALA A 317 10.19 14.72 33.12
C ALA A 317 10.79 16.11 33.41
N GLU A 318 11.60 16.66 32.52
CA GLU A 318 12.20 18.01 32.66
C GLU A 318 11.12 19.09 32.87
N ARG A 319 10.01 19.05 32.10
CA ARG A 319 8.94 20.05 32.26
C ARG A 319 8.23 19.90 33.59
N ILE A 320 7.96 18.67 34.04
CA ILE A 320 7.38 18.42 35.36
C ILE A 320 8.27 18.96 36.44
N LEU A 321 9.58 18.62 36.42
CA LEU A 321 10.57 19.04 37.43
C LEU A 321 10.70 20.56 37.51
N ASN A 322 10.70 21.25 36.39
CA ASN A 322 10.78 22.72 36.32
C ASN A 322 9.49 23.42 36.78
N SER A 323 8.37 22.68 36.89
CA SER A 323 7.07 23.24 37.33
C SER A 323 6.77 23.01 38.82
N VAL A 324 7.69 22.37 39.55
CA VAL A 324 7.47 21.97 40.95
C VAL A 324 7.39 23.20 41.88
N GLU A 325 6.24 23.39 42.51
CA GLU A 325 5.99 24.34 43.57
C GLU A 325 5.46 23.59 44.80
N LEU A 326 5.99 23.92 45.96
CA LEU A 326 5.61 23.25 47.20
C LEU A 326 4.82 24.19 48.12
N LYS A 327 3.75 23.67 48.70
CA LYS A 327 3.00 24.39 49.74
C LYS A 327 3.13 23.73 51.08
N LEU A 328 3.21 24.56 52.11
CA LEU A 328 3.22 24.12 53.51
C LEU A 328 1.92 23.36 53.83
N ALA A 329 2.02 22.44 54.79
CA ALA A 329 0.87 21.74 55.31
C ALA A 329 -0.18 22.74 55.84
N ARG A 330 -1.41 22.64 55.42
CA ARG A 330 -2.52 23.36 56.06
C ARG A 330 -2.88 22.59 57.33
N ASN A 331 -2.86 23.27 58.48
CA ASN A 331 -3.33 22.74 59.78
C ASN A 331 -4.79 22.41 59.74
#